data_7afa75fe6d910dd256a22ac8c2b0f317
#
_entry.id   7afa75fe6d910dd256a22ac8c2b0f317
#
_cell.length_a   1.000
_cell.length_b   1.000
_cell.length_c   1.000
_cell.angle_alpha   90.00
_cell.angle_beta   90.00
_cell.angle_gamma   90.00
#
_symmetry.space_group_name_H-M   'P 1'
#
loop_
_entity.id
_entity.type
_entity.pdbx_description
1 polymer ?
#
loop_
_entity_poly.entity_id
_entity_poly.type
_entity_poly.pdbx_seq_one_letter_code
_entity_poly.pdbx_strand_id
1 'polypeptide(L)'
;MNKRPWSRRGNPPLSRELIPRVTRADAAEQALREGILSGRWTGELPGLRFLAKALGVGHGNVATALSRLVRDGLIETRGARCRFRVRSDALPPPAALPQKLRHLVFLTPRDLGASPNEAFWMTVARIGEILGPEYWTMRVHSVDYGTNQRHHAQWEAVLQLERPQAVIAVRGTPALAEWGQDCGVPFFQFAGSPGAARVPCVGYAGAQMVEEAVRRAVGQGHRFITAPLLDRPPAFLKAFRKALASALHEAGGRFSAGVSTPVEQEFSPTAMQRCLRRVWRLRPPTAVITVSWFEYLAAFSFLQQQGLRIPKDVSLICLSDDPTAAWMNPEPARFVHDSARVAEVLADWVSAPPVIAEDHAPFIEVASHWAHGGSLGPPP
;
A
#
# COMPACT_ATOMS: atom_id res chain seq x y z
N MET A 1 -7.80 -52.47 27.82
CA MET A 1 -8.08 -51.57 28.95
C MET A 1 -6.78 -51.37 29.70
N ASN A 2 -6.16 -50.21 29.55
CA ASN A 2 -5.22 -49.71 30.55
C ASN A 2 -4.96 -48.25 30.24
N LYS A 3 -5.68 -47.38 30.96
CA LYS A 3 -5.48 -45.91 30.95
C LYS A 3 -4.26 -45.63 31.82
N ARG A 4 -3.16 -45.12 31.24
CA ARG A 4 -2.06 -44.55 32.03
C ARG A 4 -2.42 -43.12 32.39
N PRO A 5 -2.35 -42.72 33.66
CA PRO A 5 -2.58 -41.35 34.09
C PRO A 5 -1.38 -40.47 33.70
N TRP A 6 -1.66 -39.32 33.12
CA TRP A 6 -0.68 -38.25 32.90
C TRP A 6 -0.18 -37.73 34.26
N SER A 7 1.09 -38.03 34.60
CA SER A 7 1.74 -37.42 35.74
C SER A 7 1.96 -35.93 35.46
N ARG A 8 1.34 -35.06 36.26
CA ARG A 8 1.65 -33.64 36.33
C ARG A 8 3.08 -33.50 36.88
N ARG A 9 4.08 -33.48 36.02
CA ARG A 9 5.36 -32.88 36.37
C ARG A 9 5.14 -31.38 36.30
N GLY A 10 5.18 -30.71 37.44
CA GLY A 10 5.12 -29.24 37.50
C GLY A 10 6.24 -28.68 36.67
N ASN A 11 5.88 -27.88 35.67
CA ASN A 11 6.85 -27.00 35.02
C ASN A 11 7.45 -26.13 36.11
N PRO A 12 8.78 -25.93 36.12
CA PRO A 12 9.40 -24.94 37.01
C PRO A 12 8.70 -23.59 36.72
N PRO A 13 8.49 -22.75 37.74
CA PRO A 13 7.89 -21.44 37.53
C PRO A 13 8.73 -20.74 36.49
N LEU A 14 8.10 -20.41 35.33
CA LEU A 14 8.70 -19.51 34.37
C LEU A 14 9.07 -18.25 35.15
N SER A 15 10.36 -18.04 35.35
CA SER A 15 10.87 -16.75 35.77
C SER A 15 10.23 -15.75 34.82
N ARG A 16 9.40 -14.83 35.35
CA ARG A 16 8.88 -13.71 34.60
C ARG A 16 10.08 -12.82 34.25
N GLU A 17 10.85 -13.21 33.27
CA GLU A 17 11.56 -12.26 32.45
C GLU A 17 10.47 -11.45 31.76
N LEU A 18 10.22 -10.28 32.31
CA LEU A 18 9.33 -9.28 31.76
C LEU A 18 9.87 -8.96 30.38
N ILE A 19 9.28 -9.55 29.36
CA ILE A 19 9.46 -9.03 27.98
C ILE A 19 9.03 -7.57 28.08
N PRO A 20 9.95 -6.60 27.88
CA PRO A 20 9.60 -5.19 28.05
C PRO A 20 8.49 -4.88 27.04
N ARG A 21 7.29 -4.62 27.54
CA ARG A 21 6.18 -4.16 26.70
C ARG A 21 6.59 -2.79 26.19
N VAL A 22 6.90 -2.70 24.90
CA VAL A 22 7.12 -1.42 24.25
C VAL A 22 5.83 -0.60 24.38
N THR A 23 5.88 0.41 25.24
CA THR A 23 4.74 1.31 25.45
C THR A 23 4.71 2.36 24.34
N ARG A 24 3.56 3.03 24.16
CA ARG A 24 3.48 4.17 23.23
C ARG A 24 4.43 5.31 23.61
N ALA A 25 4.79 5.42 24.87
CA ALA A 25 5.80 6.39 25.33
C ALA A 25 7.21 5.97 24.93
N ASP A 26 7.52 4.67 24.97
CA ASP A 26 8.82 4.13 24.52
C ASP A 26 8.99 4.31 23.01
N ALA A 27 7.96 4.05 22.23
CA ALA A 27 7.97 4.29 20.78
C ALA A 27 8.14 5.78 20.44
N ALA A 28 7.48 6.67 21.18
CA ALA A 28 7.62 8.13 21.02
C ALA A 28 9.05 8.58 21.40
N GLU A 29 9.62 8.06 22.49
CA GLU A 29 10.99 8.34 22.89
C GLU A 29 11.99 7.91 21.83
N GLN A 30 11.86 6.68 21.33
CA GLN A 30 12.71 6.14 20.27
C GLN A 30 12.68 7.02 19.01
N ALA A 31 11.49 7.37 18.54
CA ALA A 31 11.33 8.22 17.35
C ALA A 31 11.89 9.64 17.53
N LEU A 32 11.75 10.23 18.74
CA LEU A 32 12.34 11.51 19.07
C LEU A 32 13.86 11.42 19.16
N ARG A 33 14.39 10.38 19.79
CA ARG A 33 15.84 10.12 19.91
C ARG A 33 16.49 9.95 18.54
N GLU A 34 15.91 9.13 17.68
CA GLU A 34 16.37 8.94 16.31
C GLU A 34 16.33 10.25 15.51
N GLY A 35 15.26 11.02 15.65
CA GLY A 35 15.13 12.33 15.00
C GLY A 35 16.17 13.35 15.46
N ILE A 36 16.58 13.31 16.72
CA ILE A 36 17.66 14.16 17.27
C ILE A 36 19.02 13.68 16.78
N LEU A 37 19.32 12.40 16.93
CA LEU A 37 20.62 11.81 16.57
C LEU A 37 20.88 11.87 15.05
N SER A 38 19.84 11.76 14.21
CA SER A 38 19.95 11.93 12.75
C SER A 38 20.05 13.40 12.31
N GLY A 39 20.02 14.36 13.24
CA GLY A 39 20.06 15.77 12.92
C GLY A 39 18.76 16.30 12.29
N ARG A 40 17.67 15.52 12.29
CA ARG A 40 16.34 15.92 11.84
C ARG A 40 15.80 17.08 12.68
N TRP A 41 16.07 17.06 13.97
CA TRP A 41 15.74 18.13 14.90
C TRP A 41 17.02 18.71 15.50
N THR A 42 17.28 19.97 15.14
CA THR A 42 18.37 20.76 15.68
C THR A 42 17.82 22.02 16.29
N GLY A 43 18.31 22.44 17.43
CA GLY A 43 17.81 23.65 18.11
C GLY A 43 16.52 23.39 18.89
N GLU A 44 15.51 24.27 18.78
CA GLU A 44 14.24 24.12 19.50
C GLU A 44 13.36 23.02 18.89
N LEU A 45 12.83 22.14 19.74
CA LEU A 45 11.86 21.13 19.31
C LEU A 45 10.47 21.75 19.10
N PRO A 46 9.67 21.20 18.17
CA PRO A 46 8.27 21.59 18.02
C PRO A 46 7.47 21.40 19.31
N GLY A 47 6.39 22.18 19.46
CA GLY A 47 5.54 22.09 20.64
C GLY A 47 4.89 20.71 20.83
N LEU A 48 4.58 20.37 22.09
CA LEU A 48 4.04 19.06 22.51
C LEU A 48 2.82 18.60 21.68
N ARG A 49 1.90 19.54 21.35
CA ARG A 49 0.72 19.23 20.51
C ARG A 49 1.09 18.82 19.10
N PHE A 50 2.08 19.47 18.54
CA PHE A 50 2.58 19.14 17.21
C PHE A 50 3.24 17.76 17.20
N LEU A 51 4.14 17.52 18.17
CA LEU A 51 4.82 16.21 18.30
C LEU A 51 3.83 15.08 18.54
N ALA A 52 2.81 15.27 19.37
CA ALA A 52 1.77 14.27 19.62
C ALA A 52 0.99 13.91 18.34
N LYS A 53 0.62 14.93 17.56
CA LYS A 53 -0.06 14.74 16.27
C LYS A 53 0.85 14.05 15.26
N ALA A 54 2.11 14.48 15.17
CA ALA A 54 3.10 13.93 14.24
C ALA A 54 3.45 12.48 14.50
N LEU A 55 3.55 12.09 15.78
CA LEU A 55 3.89 10.73 16.20
C LEU A 55 2.66 9.82 16.37
N GLY A 56 1.46 10.35 16.19
CA GLY A 56 0.21 9.57 16.34
C GLY A 56 -0.03 9.06 17.77
N VAL A 57 0.50 9.74 18.80
CA VAL A 57 0.40 9.34 20.20
C VAL A 57 -0.23 10.42 21.07
N GLY A 58 -0.77 10.04 22.22
CA GLY A 58 -1.36 10.99 23.15
C GLY A 58 -0.31 11.94 23.77
N HIS A 59 -0.74 13.17 24.13
CA HIS A 59 0.12 14.20 24.73
C HIS A 59 0.93 13.70 25.95
N GLY A 60 0.32 12.87 26.82
CA GLY A 60 0.99 12.29 27.98
C GLY A 60 2.18 11.39 27.62
N ASN A 61 2.06 10.59 26.55
CA ASN A 61 3.15 9.74 26.08
C ASN A 61 4.33 10.57 25.55
N VAL A 62 4.05 11.66 24.81
CA VAL A 62 5.10 12.57 24.32
C VAL A 62 5.75 13.32 25.49
N ALA A 63 4.97 13.78 26.47
CA ALA A 63 5.51 14.42 27.66
C ALA A 63 6.44 13.50 28.44
N THR A 64 6.05 12.23 28.63
CA THR A 64 6.88 11.19 29.24
C THR A 64 8.17 10.95 28.46
N ALA A 65 8.08 10.84 27.12
CA ALA A 65 9.24 10.66 26.24
C ALA A 65 10.22 11.86 26.35
N LEU A 66 9.70 13.08 26.28
CA LEU A 66 10.52 14.30 26.42
C LEU A 66 11.20 14.38 27.80
N SER A 67 10.50 14.03 28.87
CA SER A 67 11.07 14.00 30.23
C SER A 67 12.24 13.01 30.36
N ARG A 68 12.14 11.86 29.67
CA ARG A 68 13.21 10.87 29.63
C ARG A 68 14.42 11.37 28.83
N LEU A 69 14.18 12.02 27.68
CA LEU A 69 15.25 12.62 26.86
C LEU A 69 15.96 13.76 27.59
N VAL A 70 15.26 14.52 28.45
CA VAL A 70 15.88 15.51 29.35
C VAL A 70 16.77 14.81 30.37
N ARG A 71 16.26 13.76 31.01
CA ARG A 71 17.03 12.96 31.98
C ARG A 71 18.29 12.35 31.37
N ASP A 72 18.18 11.90 30.11
CA ASP A 72 19.29 11.30 29.37
C ASP A 72 20.24 12.37 28.79
N GLY A 73 19.97 13.65 29.02
CA GLY A 73 20.84 14.76 28.63
C GLY A 73 20.83 15.09 27.12
N LEU A 74 19.92 14.53 26.34
CA LEU A 74 19.81 14.79 24.89
C LEU A 74 19.14 16.13 24.59
N ILE A 75 18.22 16.56 25.46
CA ILE A 75 17.53 17.83 25.35
C ILE A 75 17.54 18.57 26.69
N GLU A 76 17.37 19.86 26.64
CA GLU A 76 17.24 20.73 27.81
C GLU A 76 15.91 21.50 27.78
N THR A 77 15.40 21.87 28.96
CA THR A 77 14.24 22.77 29.08
C THR A 77 14.72 24.21 29.22
N ARG A 78 14.13 25.14 28.45
CA ARG A 78 14.40 26.57 28.55
C ARG A 78 13.14 27.36 28.82
N GLY A 79 13.19 28.15 29.90
CA GLY A 79 12.20 29.19 30.26
C GLY A 79 10.90 28.64 30.83
N ALA A 80 10.05 29.58 31.31
CA ALA A 80 8.79 29.33 32.03
C ALA A 80 7.70 28.60 31.17
N ARG A 81 7.88 28.51 29.84
CA ARG A 81 6.94 27.86 28.92
C ARG A 81 7.37 26.46 28.50
N CYS A 82 8.31 25.83 29.22
CA CYS A 82 8.79 24.47 28.97
C CYS A 82 9.07 24.17 27.49
N ARG A 83 9.85 25.06 26.81
CA ARG A 83 10.36 24.75 25.48
C ARG A 83 11.55 23.80 25.61
N PHE A 84 11.58 22.81 24.76
CA PHE A 84 12.67 21.82 24.72
C PHE A 84 13.66 22.22 23.63
N ARG A 85 14.94 22.11 23.94
CA ARG A 85 16.02 22.38 22.99
C ARG A 85 16.99 21.20 22.97
N VAL A 86 17.42 20.81 21.78
CA VAL A 86 18.45 19.78 21.61
C VAL A 86 19.77 20.36 22.12
N ARG A 87 20.46 19.62 22.97
CA ARG A 87 21.80 20.01 23.46
C ARG A 87 22.84 19.75 22.39
N SER A 88 23.62 20.78 22.03
CA SER A 88 24.65 20.67 21.02
C SER A 88 25.84 19.79 21.44
N ASP A 89 26.07 19.67 22.76
CA ASP A 89 27.13 18.83 23.34
C ASP A 89 26.73 17.35 23.52
N ALA A 90 25.43 17.06 23.43
CA ALA A 90 24.90 15.69 23.45
C ALA A 90 24.88 15.03 22.05
N LEU A 91 25.12 15.81 21.01
CA LEU A 91 25.25 15.31 19.66
C LEU A 91 26.68 14.79 19.45
N PRO A 92 26.88 13.62 18.81
CA PRO A 92 28.20 13.15 18.44
C PRO A 92 28.90 14.20 17.57
N PRO A 93 30.24 14.31 17.64
CA PRO A 93 30.99 15.28 16.84
C PRO A 93 30.66 15.12 15.33
N PRO A 94 30.67 16.21 14.56
CA PRO A 94 30.23 16.20 13.16
C PRO A 94 30.83 15.12 12.27
N ALA A 95 32.04 14.64 12.60
CA ALA A 95 32.71 13.55 11.89
C ALA A 95 32.18 12.15 12.23
N ALA A 96 31.41 12.01 13.30
CA ALA A 96 30.81 10.76 13.77
C ALA A 96 29.28 10.70 13.53
N LEU A 97 28.68 11.79 13.03
CA LEU A 97 27.30 11.75 12.56
C LEU A 97 27.27 10.88 11.29
N PRO A 98 26.44 9.81 11.23
CA PRO A 98 26.23 9.12 9.98
C PRO A 98 25.87 10.15 8.92
N GLN A 99 26.41 10.00 7.71
CA GLN A 99 26.04 10.85 6.57
C GLN A 99 24.52 11.04 6.62
N LYS A 100 24.09 12.31 6.62
CA LYS A 100 22.68 12.70 6.83
C LYS A 100 21.77 11.80 6.01
N LEU A 101 21.11 10.85 6.67
CA LEU A 101 20.26 9.88 5.98
C LEU A 101 19.24 10.65 5.15
N ARG A 102 19.18 10.30 3.87
CA ARG A 102 18.15 10.82 2.96
C ARG A 102 16.82 10.16 3.30
N HIS A 103 15.74 10.90 3.22
CA HIS A 103 14.41 10.38 3.52
C HIS A 103 13.61 10.21 2.23
N LEU A 104 13.16 9.00 1.96
CA LEU A 104 12.17 8.69 0.94
C LEU A 104 10.83 8.46 1.62
N VAL A 105 9.83 9.25 1.23
CA VAL A 105 8.48 9.13 1.77
C VAL A 105 7.57 8.45 0.77
N PHE A 106 6.85 7.44 1.24
CA PHE A 106 5.74 6.83 0.53
C PHE A 106 4.43 7.38 1.07
N LEU A 107 3.59 7.92 0.19
CA LEU A 107 2.21 8.26 0.50
C LEU A 107 1.31 7.12 0.04
N THR A 108 0.49 6.59 0.92
CA THR A 108 -0.49 5.54 0.61
C THR A 108 -1.89 6.02 0.93
N PRO A 109 -2.92 5.68 0.14
CA PRO A 109 -4.27 6.07 0.45
C PRO A 109 -4.74 5.38 1.73
N ARG A 110 -5.45 6.15 2.59
CA ARG A 110 -5.96 5.65 3.88
C ARG A 110 -6.99 4.52 3.70
N ASP A 111 -7.76 4.59 2.62
CA ASP A 111 -8.88 3.67 2.34
C ASP A 111 -8.45 2.32 1.78
N LEU A 112 -7.14 2.09 1.59
CA LEU A 112 -6.61 0.78 1.21
C LEU A 112 -6.74 -0.28 2.32
N GLY A 113 -7.77 -0.18 3.17
CA GLY A 113 -8.02 -1.12 4.24
C GLY A 113 -6.74 -1.45 4.99
N ALA A 114 -6.54 -0.82 6.09
CA ALA A 114 -5.58 -1.05 7.16
C ALA A 114 -4.12 -1.44 6.80
N SER A 115 -3.81 -2.00 5.62
CA SER A 115 -2.41 -2.36 5.31
C SER A 115 -2.16 -2.51 3.80
N PRO A 116 -1.11 -1.88 3.27
CA PRO A 116 -0.57 -2.28 1.98
C PRO A 116 -0.26 -3.78 2.01
N ASN A 117 -0.53 -4.50 0.92
CA ASN A 117 -0.26 -5.92 0.84
C ASN A 117 1.25 -6.23 0.91
N GLU A 118 1.60 -7.48 1.13
CA GLU A 118 2.99 -7.92 1.25
C GLU A 118 3.83 -7.54 0.02
N ALA A 119 3.26 -7.62 -1.19
CA ALA A 119 3.93 -7.20 -2.43
C ALA A 119 4.38 -5.73 -2.41
N PHE A 120 3.60 -4.83 -1.82
CA PHE A 120 4.00 -3.44 -1.61
C PHE A 120 5.23 -3.34 -0.68
N TRP A 121 5.20 -4.05 0.46
CA TRP A 121 6.32 -4.01 1.39
C TRP A 121 7.59 -4.63 0.82
N MET A 122 7.47 -5.67 -0.01
CA MET A 122 8.59 -6.22 -0.76
C MET A 122 9.16 -5.20 -1.75
N THR A 123 8.32 -4.44 -2.45
CA THR A 123 8.76 -3.36 -3.34
C THR A 123 9.49 -2.27 -2.56
N VAL A 124 8.95 -1.81 -1.42
CA VAL A 124 9.60 -0.82 -0.54
C VAL A 124 10.95 -1.32 -0.03
N ALA A 125 11.02 -2.57 0.44
CA ALA A 125 12.26 -3.18 0.90
C ALA A 125 13.30 -3.24 -0.23
N ARG A 126 12.89 -3.65 -1.43
CA ARG A 126 13.77 -3.72 -2.59
C ARG A 126 14.30 -2.35 -3.03
N ILE A 127 13.47 -1.31 -3.00
CA ILE A 127 13.92 0.07 -3.22
C ILE A 127 14.97 0.45 -2.18
N GLY A 128 14.75 0.11 -0.90
CA GLY A 128 15.71 0.37 0.17
C GLY A 128 17.03 -0.34 -0.02
N GLU A 129 17.04 -1.60 -0.48
CA GLU A 129 18.24 -2.34 -0.82
C GLU A 129 19.03 -1.68 -1.96
N ILE A 130 18.33 -1.26 -3.03
CA ILE A 130 18.97 -0.62 -4.20
C ILE A 130 19.55 0.74 -3.82
N LEU A 131 18.85 1.54 -3.04
CA LEU A 131 19.30 2.87 -2.63
C LEU A 131 20.39 2.85 -1.56
N GLY A 132 20.56 1.72 -0.85
CA GLY A 132 21.47 1.54 0.27
C GLY A 132 20.88 1.99 1.60
N PRO A 133 20.62 1.06 2.53
CA PRO A 133 19.98 1.34 3.82
C PRO A 133 20.83 2.25 4.72
N GLU A 134 22.14 2.35 4.48
CA GLU A 134 23.05 3.24 5.17
C GLU A 134 22.94 4.71 4.71
N TYR A 135 22.32 4.97 3.54
CA TYR A 135 22.15 6.32 2.98
C TYR A 135 20.68 6.78 2.98
N TRP A 136 19.73 5.86 3.00
CA TRP A 136 18.30 6.15 2.85
C TRP A 136 17.45 5.53 3.94
N THR A 137 16.47 6.30 4.38
CA THR A 137 15.39 5.83 5.28
C THR A 137 14.05 5.92 4.57
N MET A 138 13.31 4.80 4.58
CA MET A 138 11.96 4.73 4.01
C MET A 138 10.92 5.07 5.07
N ARG A 139 9.98 5.96 4.75
CA ARG A 139 8.85 6.32 5.61
C ARG A 139 7.54 6.14 4.85
N VAL A 140 6.55 5.51 5.47
CA VAL A 140 5.25 5.29 4.86
C VAL A 140 4.18 6.04 5.66
N HIS A 141 3.43 6.90 4.99
CA HIS A 141 2.34 7.68 5.57
C HIS A 141 1.04 7.36 4.85
N SER A 142 0.02 6.96 5.61
CA SER A 142 -1.33 6.81 5.08
C SER A 142 -2.05 8.14 5.18
N VAL A 143 -2.47 8.68 4.03
CA VAL A 143 -3.10 9.99 3.90
C VAL A 143 -4.37 9.90 3.06
N ASP A 144 -5.26 10.87 3.21
CA ASP A 144 -6.47 10.95 2.39
C ASP A 144 -6.13 11.54 1.01
N TYR A 145 -6.60 10.91 -0.06
CA TYR A 145 -6.35 11.33 -1.45
C TYR A 145 -7.50 12.19 -2.04
N GLY A 146 -8.16 12.95 -1.19
CA GLY A 146 -9.22 13.86 -1.64
C GLY A 146 -8.71 15.14 -2.28
N THR A 147 -9.66 16.01 -2.66
CA THR A 147 -9.38 17.24 -3.41
C THR A 147 -9.55 18.52 -2.61
N ASN A 148 -9.87 18.44 -1.31
CA ASN A 148 -10.13 19.62 -0.48
C ASN A 148 -8.86 20.13 0.23
N GLN A 149 -8.89 21.38 0.69
CA GLN A 149 -7.77 22.02 1.39
C GLN A 149 -7.25 21.23 2.61
N ARG A 150 -8.11 20.48 3.29
CA ARG A 150 -7.70 19.67 4.45
C ARG A 150 -6.75 18.56 4.03
N HIS A 151 -6.97 17.94 2.86
CA HIS A 151 -6.10 16.92 2.32
C HIS A 151 -4.75 17.51 1.91
N HIS A 152 -4.74 18.65 1.22
CA HIS A 152 -3.51 19.38 0.88
C HIS A 152 -2.70 19.72 2.13
N ALA A 153 -3.34 20.28 3.17
CA ALA A 153 -2.66 20.56 4.43
C ALA A 153 -2.08 19.32 5.12
N GLN A 154 -2.71 18.15 4.94
CA GLN A 154 -2.17 16.88 5.44
C GLN A 154 -0.90 16.46 4.69
N TRP A 155 -0.89 16.60 3.35
CA TRP A 155 0.28 16.25 2.52
C TRP A 155 1.45 17.19 2.82
N GLU A 156 1.19 18.50 2.93
CA GLU A 156 2.19 19.50 3.35
C GLU A 156 2.76 19.20 4.74
N ALA A 157 1.90 18.82 5.69
CA ALA A 157 2.36 18.47 7.04
C ALA A 157 3.32 17.26 7.03
N VAL A 158 3.13 16.29 6.14
CA VAL A 158 4.07 15.18 5.96
C VAL A 158 5.41 15.67 5.42
N LEU A 159 5.40 16.57 4.40
CA LEU A 159 6.65 17.14 3.87
C LEU A 159 7.41 17.95 4.92
N GLN A 160 6.71 18.78 5.69
CA GLN A 160 7.32 19.55 6.77
C GLN A 160 7.91 18.69 7.88
N LEU A 161 7.20 17.59 8.21
CA LEU A 161 7.63 16.63 9.23
C LEU A 161 8.85 15.84 8.77
N GLU A 162 8.78 15.24 7.59
CA GLU A 162 9.79 14.29 7.13
C GLU A 162 10.94 14.94 6.37
N ARG A 163 10.73 16.12 5.79
CA ARG A 163 11.69 16.83 4.92
C ARG A 163 12.35 15.86 3.92
N PRO A 164 11.54 15.15 3.11
CA PRO A 164 12.04 14.11 2.24
C PRO A 164 12.89 14.67 1.10
N GLN A 165 13.77 13.85 0.57
CA GLN A 165 14.49 14.11 -0.66
C GLN A 165 13.71 13.65 -1.89
N ALA A 166 12.73 12.75 -1.70
CA ALA A 166 11.79 12.36 -2.74
C ALA A 166 10.50 11.80 -2.10
N VAL A 167 9.42 11.84 -2.87
CA VAL A 167 8.11 11.29 -2.48
C VAL A 167 7.61 10.34 -3.56
N ILE A 168 7.10 9.19 -3.16
CA ILE A 168 6.41 8.23 -4.03
C ILE A 168 4.97 8.11 -3.55
N ALA A 169 4.01 8.52 -4.38
CA ALA A 169 2.59 8.31 -4.13
C ALA A 169 2.13 6.97 -4.71
N VAL A 170 1.61 6.10 -3.87
CA VAL A 170 1.11 4.77 -4.27
C VAL A 170 -0.36 4.88 -4.65
N ARG A 171 -0.73 4.47 -5.86
CA ARG A 171 -2.08 4.62 -6.40
C ARG A 171 -2.58 6.07 -6.37
N GLY A 172 -1.68 7.00 -6.74
CA GLY A 172 -1.96 8.42 -6.71
C GLY A 172 -3.16 8.82 -7.58
N THR A 173 -3.82 9.89 -7.16
CA THR A 173 -4.93 10.52 -7.91
C THR A 173 -4.43 11.73 -8.69
N PRO A 174 -5.18 12.22 -9.70
CA PRO A 174 -4.83 13.46 -10.40
C PRO A 174 -4.62 14.64 -9.45
N ALA A 175 -5.47 14.83 -8.44
CA ALA A 175 -5.34 15.92 -7.48
C ALA A 175 -4.05 15.83 -6.63
N LEU A 176 -3.64 14.63 -6.24
CA LEU A 176 -2.37 14.42 -5.54
C LEU A 176 -1.17 14.65 -6.47
N ALA A 177 -1.30 14.28 -7.75
CA ALA A 177 -0.26 14.53 -8.75
C ALA A 177 -0.09 16.02 -9.06
N GLU A 178 -1.20 16.76 -9.22
CA GLU A 178 -1.19 18.21 -9.41
C GLU A 178 -0.47 18.91 -8.23
N TRP A 179 -0.82 18.57 -7.00
CA TRP A 179 -0.12 19.07 -5.82
C TRP A 179 1.36 18.62 -5.80
N GLY A 180 1.63 17.37 -6.11
CA GLY A 180 2.98 16.80 -6.10
C GLY A 180 3.92 17.44 -7.12
N GLN A 181 3.41 17.86 -8.27
CA GLN A 181 4.17 18.59 -9.29
C GLN A 181 4.79 19.88 -8.74
N ASP A 182 4.09 20.55 -7.81
CA ASP A 182 4.46 21.86 -7.27
C ASP A 182 4.97 21.80 -5.82
N CYS A 183 5.10 20.60 -5.24
CA CYS A 183 5.45 20.42 -3.82
C CYS A 183 6.91 20.74 -3.46
N GLY A 184 7.76 21.05 -4.45
CA GLY A 184 9.15 21.47 -4.24
C GLY A 184 10.15 20.35 -3.96
N VAL A 185 9.74 19.07 -4.04
CA VAL A 185 10.61 17.90 -3.96
C VAL A 185 10.31 16.95 -5.12
N PRO A 186 11.26 16.12 -5.58
CA PRO A 186 11.01 15.09 -6.58
C PRO A 186 9.81 14.23 -6.16
N PHE A 187 8.79 14.17 -7.01
CA PHE A 187 7.55 13.49 -6.74
C PHE A 187 7.23 12.50 -7.86
N PHE A 188 6.95 11.25 -7.50
CA PHE A 188 6.68 10.15 -8.42
C PHE A 188 5.40 9.42 -8.04
N GLN A 189 4.79 8.72 -8.99
CA GLN A 189 3.68 7.82 -8.71
C GLN A 189 4.05 6.37 -8.98
N PHE A 190 3.66 5.51 -8.05
CA PHE A 190 3.59 4.06 -8.27
C PHE A 190 2.13 3.66 -8.42
N ALA A 191 1.73 3.33 -9.63
CA ALA A 191 0.35 3.08 -10.05
C ALA A 191 -0.58 4.31 -9.84
N GLY A 192 -1.83 4.20 -10.21
CA GLY A 192 -2.79 5.30 -10.18
C GLY A 192 -2.86 6.06 -11.48
N SER A 193 -3.23 7.33 -11.41
CA SER A 193 -3.36 8.19 -12.59
C SER A 193 -2.85 9.60 -12.27
N PRO A 194 -1.81 10.08 -12.94
CA PRO A 194 -1.35 11.45 -12.78
C PRO A 194 -2.30 12.49 -13.42
N GLY A 195 -3.28 12.07 -14.22
CA GLY A 195 -4.16 12.99 -14.93
C GLY A 195 -3.41 13.82 -15.96
N ALA A 196 -3.54 15.14 -15.88
CA ALA A 196 -2.80 16.10 -16.70
C ALA A 196 -1.49 16.58 -16.04
N ALA A 197 -1.22 16.19 -14.79
CA ALA A 197 0.00 16.59 -14.09
C ALA A 197 1.23 15.91 -14.71
N ARG A 198 2.33 16.66 -14.76
CA ARG A 198 3.61 16.19 -15.29
C ARG A 198 4.42 15.49 -14.21
N VAL A 199 3.87 14.40 -13.71
CA VAL A 199 4.47 13.57 -12.66
C VAL A 199 4.86 12.22 -13.26
N PRO A 200 6.14 11.80 -13.15
CA PRO A 200 6.56 10.48 -13.58
C PRO A 200 5.77 9.39 -12.87
N CYS A 201 5.27 8.43 -13.65
CA CYS A 201 4.46 7.35 -13.13
C CYS A 201 4.96 6.00 -13.65
N VAL A 202 5.11 5.03 -12.77
CA VAL A 202 5.34 3.64 -13.12
C VAL A 202 4.19 2.79 -12.58
N GLY A 203 3.72 1.84 -13.38
CA GLY A 203 2.64 0.93 -13.00
C GLY A 203 2.65 -0.32 -13.83
N TYR A 204 1.63 -1.15 -13.64
CA TYR A 204 1.47 -2.36 -14.43
C TYR A 204 0.54 -2.12 -15.62
N ALA A 205 0.75 -2.88 -16.69
CA ALA A 205 -0.02 -2.79 -17.96
C ALA A 205 -1.47 -3.30 -17.79
N GLY A 206 -2.28 -2.53 -17.06
CA GLY A 206 -3.60 -2.95 -16.58
C GLY A 206 -4.58 -3.34 -17.69
N ALA A 207 -4.61 -2.61 -18.81
CA ALA A 207 -5.47 -2.93 -19.96
C ALA A 207 -5.10 -4.29 -20.56
N GLN A 208 -3.82 -4.54 -20.79
CA GLN A 208 -3.31 -5.81 -21.33
C GLN A 208 -3.64 -6.99 -20.42
N MET A 209 -3.55 -6.81 -19.10
CA MET A 209 -3.94 -7.85 -18.13
C MET A 209 -5.43 -8.20 -18.24
N VAL A 210 -6.31 -7.19 -18.38
CA VAL A 210 -7.75 -7.42 -18.55
C VAL A 210 -8.02 -8.17 -19.84
N GLU A 211 -7.44 -7.74 -20.95
CA GLU A 211 -7.59 -8.39 -22.26
C GLU A 211 -7.12 -9.84 -22.24
N GLU A 212 -5.96 -10.10 -21.65
CA GLU A 212 -5.41 -11.45 -21.55
C GLU A 212 -6.25 -12.34 -20.61
N ALA A 213 -6.72 -11.84 -19.45
CA ALA A 213 -7.61 -12.58 -18.57
C ALA A 213 -8.90 -12.99 -19.26
N VAL A 214 -9.51 -12.08 -20.01
CA VAL A 214 -10.72 -12.37 -20.80
C VAL A 214 -10.42 -13.38 -21.90
N ARG A 215 -9.34 -13.20 -22.66
CA ARG A 215 -8.95 -14.15 -23.73
C ARG A 215 -8.78 -15.56 -23.17
N ARG A 216 -8.14 -15.71 -22.03
CA ARG A 216 -7.96 -17.02 -21.36
C ARG A 216 -9.29 -17.61 -20.89
N ALA A 217 -10.12 -16.82 -20.24
CA ALA A 217 -11.44 -17.27 -19.81
C ALA A 217 -12.30 -17.70 -21.00
N VAL A 218 -12.32 -16.90 -22.06
CA VAL A 218 -13.06 -17.21 -23.28
C VAL A 218 -12.48 -18.42 -24.00
N GLY A 219 -11.16 -18.60 -23.99
CA GLY A 219 -10.49 -19.79 -24.53
C GLY A 219 -10.90 -21.08 -23.82
N GLN A 220 -11.29 -21.00 -22.55
CA GLN A 220 -11.89 -22.12 -21.80
C GLN A 220 -13.39 -22.31 -22.11
N GLY A 221 -14.03 -21.43 -22.85
CA GLY A 221 -15.44 -21.48 -23.21
C GLY A 221 -16.35 -20.51 -22.46
N HIS A 222 -15.83 -19.71 -21.53
CA HIS A 222 -16.64 -18.74 -20.78
C HIS A 222 -17.20 -17.65 -21.71
N ARG A 223 -18.48 -17.29 -21.50
CA ARG A 223 -19.16 -16.21 -22.22
C ARG A 223 -19.85 -15.23 -21.27
N PHE A 224 -19.99 -15.61 -20.01
CA PHE A 224 -20.59 -14.80 -18.96
C PHE A 224 -19.54 -14.50 -17.91
N ILE A 225 -18.87 -13.36 -18.07
CA ILE A 225 -17.77 -12.92 -17.23
C ILE A 225 -18.21 -11.68 -16.48
N THR A 226 -17.94 -11.64 -15.17
CA THR A 226 -18.13 -10.47 -14.32
C THR A 226 -16.82 -10.06 -13.66
N ALA A 227 -16.60 -8.76 -13.56
CA ALA A 227 -15.50 -8.15 -12.83
C ALA A 227 -16.05 -7.08 -11.88
N PRO A 228 -16.37 -7.41 -10.63
CA PRO A 228 -16.80 -6.42 -9.64
C PRO A 228 -15.72 -5.35 -9.44
N LEU A 229 -16.12 -4.08 -9.38
CA LEU A 229 -15.22 -2.95 -9.21
C LEU A 229 -15.60 -2.19 -7.95
N LEU A 230 -14.76 -2.28 -6.92
CA LEU A 230 -15.01 -1.70 -5.62
C LEU A 230 -14.19 -0.41 -5.46
N ASP A 231 -14.86 0.70 -5.17
CA ASP A 231 -14.24 2.00 -4.90
C ASP A 231 -13.13 2.36 -5.91
N ARG A 232 -13.54 2.55 -7.16
CA ARG A 232 -12.62 2.88 -8.26
C ARG A 232 -12.88 4.29 -8.80
N PRO A 233 -11.81 5.06 -9.07
CA PRO A 233 -11.95 6.36 -9.71
C PRO A 233 -12.65 6.27 -11.08
N PRO A 234 -13.41 7.29 -11.52
CA PRO A 234 -14.13 7.27 -12.80
C PRO A 234 -13.24 6.98 -14.02
N ALA A 235 -12.01 7.49 -14.02
CA ALA A 235 -11.05 7.25 -15.09
C ALA A 235 -10.67 5.76 -15.18
N PHE A 236 -10.41 5.11 -14.04
CA PHE A 236 -10.15 3.67 -13.99
C PHE A 236 -11.36 2.86 -14.48
N LEU A 237 -12.57 3.19 -14.00
CA LEU A 237 -13.80 2.52 -14.43
C LEU A 237 -13.99 2.60 -15.94
N LYS A 238 -13.74 3.77 -16.53
CA LYS A 238 -13.85 3.99 -17.99
C LYS A 238 -12.83 3.13 -18.75
N ALA A 239 -11.57 3.15 -18.35
CA ALA A 239 -10.50 2.38 -18.98
C ALA A 239 -10.72 0.87 -18.87
N PHE A 240 -11.05 0.39 -17.68
CA PHE A 240 -11.32 -1.02 -17.40
C PHE A 240 -12.52 -1.55 -18.20
N ARG A 241 -13.62 -0.80 -18.21
CA ARG A 241 -14.82 -1.15 -19.00
C ARG A 241 -14.53 -1.21 -20.47
N LYS A 242 -13.74 -0.26 -20.99
CA LYS A 242 -13.33 -0.26 -22.40
C LYS A 242 -12.54 -1.53 -22.74
N ALA A 243 -11.51 -1.87 -21.95
CA ALA A 243 -10.69 -3.06 -22.17
C ALA A 243 -11.53 -4.35 -22.09
N LEU A 244 -12.35 -4.48 -21.04
CA LEU A 244 -13.21 -5.66 -20.86
C LEU A 244 -14.27 -5.79 -21.98
N ALA A 245 -14.89 -4.69 -22.39
CA ALA A 245 -15.89 -4.69 -23.44
C ALA A 245 -15.29 -5.05 -24.79
N SER A 246 -14.12 -4.50 -25.14
CA SER A 246 -13.39 -4.83 -26.38
C SER A 246 -13.04 -6.31 -26.41
N ALA A 247 -12.40 -6.82 -25.38
CA ALA A 247 -11.99 -8.21 -25.28
C ALA A 247 -13.18 -9.19 -25.34
N LEU A 248 -14.30 -8.87 -24.67
CA LEU A 248 -15.51 -9.67 -24.75
C LEU A 248 -16.13 -9.64 -26.15
N HIS A 249 -16.17 -8.48 -26.79
CA HIS A 249 -16.72 -8.33 -28.16
C HIS A 249 -15.92 -9.15 -29.16
N GLU A 250 -14.60 -9.04 -29.16
CA GLU A 250 -13.69 -9.81 -30.01
C GLU A 250 -13.87 -11.32 -29.83
N ALA A 251 -14.21 -11.75 -28.63
CA ALA A 251 -14.46 -13.13 -28.28
C ALA A 251 -15.92 -13.60 -28.55
N GLY A 252 -16.76 -12.78 -29.16
CA GLY A 252 -18.18 -13.10 -29.41
C GLY A 252 -19.06 -13.09 -28.14
N GLY A 253 -18.55 -12.52 -27.05
CA GLY A 253 -19.29 -12.30 -25.79
C GLY A 253 -20.13 -11.03 -25.80
N ARG A 254 -20.93 -10.83 -24.76
CA ARG A 254 -21.74 -9.62 -24.57
C ARG A 254 -21.32 -8.87 -23.33
N PHE A 255 -21.08 -7.57 -23.49
CA PHE A 255 -20.81 -6.67 -22.37
C PHE A 255 -22.10 -5.99 -21.91
N SER A 256 -22.33 -5.97 -20.59
CA SER A 256 -23.37 -5.17 -19.95
C SER A 256 -22.79 -4.58 -18.65
N ALA A 257 -22.70 -3.26 -18.56
CA ALA A 257 -22.05 -2.60 -17.45
C ALA A 257 -22.58 -3.02 -16.06
N GLY A 258 -23.88 -3.24 -15.93
CA GLY A 258 -24.50 -3.65 -14.67
C GLY A 258 -24.18 -5.09 -14.23
N VAL A 259 -23.80 -5.95 -15.15
CA VAL A 259 -23.50 -7.37 -14.90
C VAL A 259 -22.01 -7.65 -15.07
N SER A 260 -21.42 -7.15 -16.19
CA SER A 260 -20.00 -7.42 -16.48
C SER A 260 -19.04 -6.60 -15.60
N THR A 261 -19.44 -5.38 -15.18
CA THR A 261 -18.65 -4.52 -14.29
C THR A 261 -19.54 -3.85 -13.24
N PRO A 262 -20.16 -4.62 -12.34
CA PRO A 262 -20.94 -4.03 -11.25
C PRO A 262 -20.03 -3.21 -10.35
N VAL A 263 -20.49 -2.04 -9.90
CA VAL A 263 -19.71 -1.08 -9.11
C VAL A 263 -20.32 -0.93 -7.72
N GLU A 264 -19.47 -0.83 -6.72
CA GLU A 264 -19.76 -0.40 -5.34
C GLU A 264 -18.82 0.75 -4.97
N GLN A 265 -19.32 1.69 -4.14
CA GLN A 265 -18.58 2.87 -3.70
C GLN A 265 -17.72 2.60 -2.44
N GLU A 266 -17.70 1.37 -1.97
CA GLU A 266 -17.02 0.94 -0.76
C GLU A 266 -16.05 -0.19 -1.10
N PHE A 267 -14.81 -0.10 -0.61
CA PHE A 267 -13.84 -1.18 -0.68
C PHE A 267 -13.94 -2.04 0.58
N SER A 268 -14.82 -3.05 0.54
CA SER A 268 -15.01 -3.96 1.67
C SER A 268 -15.44 -5.35 1.22
N PRO A 269 -15.23 -6.40 2.05
CA PRO A 269 -15.75 -7.74 1.77
C PRO A 269 -17.28 -7.75 1.62
N THR A 270 -17.98 -6.93 2.39
CA THR A 270 -19.45 -6.80 2.34
C THR A 270 -19.90 -6.20 1.01
N ALA A 271 -19.18 -5.19 0.49
CA ALA A 271 -19.45 -4.62 -0.82
C ALA A 271 -19.27 -5.66 -1.94
N MET A 272 -18.20 -6.47 -1.88
CA MET A 272 -17.99 -7.58 -2.80
C MET A 272 -19.16 -8.56 -2.77
N GLN A 273 -19.61 -8.96 -1.59
CA GLN A 273 -20.77 -9.86 -1.45
C GLN A 273 -22.06 -9.24 -1.99
N ARG A 274 -22.30 -7.94 -1.78
CA ARG A 274 -23.48 -7.24 -2.36
C ARG A 274 -23.42 -7.27 -3.89
N CYS A 275 -22.25 -6.95 -4.47
CA CYS A 275 -22.02 -7.02 -5.91
C CYS A 275 -22.33 -8.39 -6.47
N LEU A 276 -21.72 -9.42 -5.92
CA LEU A 276 -21.85 -10.79 -6.41
C LEU A 276 -23.28 -11.30 -6.24
N ARG A 277 -23.95 -11.10 -5.09
CA ARG A 277 -25.35 -11.46 -4.90
C ARG A 277 -26.28 -10.80 -5.93
N ARG A 278 -26.05 -9.53 -6.25
CA ARG A 278 -26.81 -8.80 -7.27
C ARG A 278 -26.63 -9.43 -8.66
N VAL A 279 -25.39 -9.73 -9.04
CA VAL A 279 -25.10 -10.36 -10.34
C VAL A 279 -25.70 -11.76 -10.43
N TRP A 280 -25.54 -12.59 -9.39
CA TRP A 280 -26.10 -13.95 -9.36
C TRP A 280 -27.61 -14.00 -9.50
N ARG A 281 -28.33 -13.01 -8.93
CA ARG A 281 -29.79 -12.90 -9.09
C ARG A 281 -30.21 -12.52 -10.49
N LEU A 282 -29.39 -11.72 -11.20
CA LEU A 282 -29.69 -11.30 -12.57
C LEU A 282 -29.31 -12.39 -13.57
N ARG A 283 -28.09 -12.85 -13.48
CA ARG A 283 -27.52 -13.89 -14.33
C ARG A 283 -26.25 -14.42 -13.69
N PRO A 284 -26.19 -15.68 -13.25
CA PRO A 284 -24.99 -16.29 -12.71
C PRO A 284 -23.83 -16.24 -13.73
N PRO A 285 -22.70 -15.64 -13.37
CA PRO A 285 -21.51 -15.67 -14.24
C PRO A 285 -20.83 -17.02 -14.15
N THR A 286 -20.17 -17.44 -15.22
CA THR A 286 -19.33 -18.63 -15.22
C THR A 286 -17.87 -18.33 -14.87
N ALA A 287 -17.46 -17.06 -14.94
CA ALA A 287 -16.16 -16.60 -14.49
C ALA A 287 -16.24 -15.25 -13.80
N VAL A 288 -15.44 -15.09 -12.76
CA VAL A 288 -15.26 -13.83 -12.01
C VAL A 288 -13.81 -13.40 -12.14
N ILE A 289 -13.59 -12.14 -12.50
CA ILE A 289 -12.27 -11.49 -12.54
C ILE A 289 -12.23 -10.46 -11.43
N THR A 290 -11.21 -10.49 -10.58
CA THR A 290 -10.98 -9.53 -9.50
C THR A 290 -9.74 -8.70 -9.77
N VAL A 291 -9.75 -7.43 -9.37
CA VAL A 291 -8.64 -6.49 -9.64
C VAL A 291 -7.54 -6.63 -8.59
N SER A 292 -7.89 -6.88 -7.33
CA SER A 292 -6.94 -6.97 -6.22
C SER A 292 -7.04 -8.30 -5.49
N TRP A 293 -6.01 -8.62 -4.73
CA TRP A 293 -5.96 -9.83 -3.91
C TRP A 293 -7.06 -9.88 -2.86
N PHE A 294 -7.35 -8.76 -2.19
CA PHE A 294 -8.44 -8.71 -1.21
C PHE A 294 -9.82 -8.95 -1.83
N GLU A 295 -10.03 -8.43 -3.05
CA GLU A 295 -11.25 -8.72 -3.81
C GLU A 295 -11.34 -10.20 -4.18
N TYR A 296 -10.21 -10.83 -4.52
CA TYR A 296 -10.13 -12.27 -4.78
C TYR A 296 -10.54 -13.08 -3.55
N LEU A 297 -9.95 -12.78 -2.38
CA LEU A 297 -10.28 -13.47 -1.13
C LEU A 297 -11.76 -13.32 -0.76
N ALA A 298 -12.32 -12.12 -0.93
CA ALA A 298 -13.74 -11.84 -0.65
C ALA A 298 -14.66 -12.59 -1.62
N ALA A 299 -14.31 -12.65 -2.92
CA ALA A 299 -15.04 -13.41 -3.93
C ALA A 299 -14.93 -14.92 -3.67
N PHE A 300 -13.74 -15.42 -3.38
CA PHE A 300 -13.52 -16.82 -3.03
C PHE A 300 -14.38 -17.25 -1.84
N SER A 301 -14.35 -16.46 -0.76
CA SER A 301 -15.17 -16.71 0.42
C SER A 301 -16.67 -16.71 0.11
N PHE A 302 -17.15 -15.77 -0.71
CA PHE A 302 -18.54 -15.72 -1.15
C PHE A 302 -18.92 -16.99 -1.92
N LEU A 303 -18.12 -17.41 -2.89
CA LEU A 303 -18.38 -18.60 -3.70
C LEU A 303 -18.42 -19.88 -2.85
N GLN A 304 -17.52 -20.01 -1.89
CA GLN A 304 -17.51 -21.12 -0.93
C GLN A 304 -18.79 -21.14 -0.07
N GLN A 305 -19.24 -19.97 0.41
CA GLN A 305 -20.50 -19.84 1.19
C GLN A 305 -21.74 -20.21 0.38
N GLN A 306 -21.69 -20.04 -0.96
CA GLN A 306 -22.77 -20.46 -1.85
C GLN A 306 -22.67 -21.96 -2.25
N GLY A 307 -21.67 -22.68 -1.76
CA GLY A 307 -21.44 -24.07 -2.13
C GLY A 307 -20.91 -24.25 -3.55
N LEU A 308 -20.42 -23.19 -4.20
CA LEU A 308 -19.91 -23.22 -5.56
C LEU A 308 -18.43 -23.65 -5.56
N ARG A 309 -18.12 -24.64 -6.38
CA ARG A 309 -16.77 -25.22 -6.51
C ARG A 309 -15.98 -24.45 -7.56
N ILE A 310 -14.76 -24.06 -7.20
CA ILE A 310 -13.81 -23.42 -8.09
C ILE A 310 -12.82 -24.52 -8.56
N PRO A 311 -12.59 -24.67 -9.87
CA PRO A 311 -13.18 -23.97 -11.01
C PRO A 311 -14.46 -24.62 -11.57
N LYS A 312 -14.95 -25.75 -11.00
CA LYS A 312 -15.98 -26.62 -11.60
C LYS A 312 -17.32 -25.93 -11.87
N ASP A 313 -17.76 -25.08 -10.95
CA ASP A 313 -19.05 -24.38 -11.06
C ASP A 313 -18.86 -22.92 -11.49
N VAL A 314 -17.68 -22.32 -11.15
CA VAL A 314 -17.30 -20.96 -11.53
C VAL A 314 -15.79 -20.81 -11.50
N SER A 315 -15.22 -20.19 -12.52
CA SER A 315 -13.81 -19.83 -12.56
C SER A 315 -13.56 -18.51 -11.83
N LEU A 316 -12.42 -18.39 -11.17
CA LEU A 316 -12.01 -17.17 -10.44
C LEU A 316 -10.59 -16.77 -10.84
N ILE A 317 -10.43 -15.53 -11.32
CA ILE A 317 -9.16 -14.98 -11.83
C ILE A 317 -8.80 -13.72 -11.04
N CYS A 318 -7.52 -13.56 -10.71
CA CYS A 318 -6.99 -12.35 -10.07
C CYS A 318 -6.07 -11.57 -11.02
N LEU A 319 -6.30 -10.25 -11.16
CA LEU A 319 -5.39 -9.36 -11.91
C LEU A 319 -4.20 -8.88 -11.07
N SER A 320 -4.08 -9.35 -9.86
CA SER A 320 -3.00 -9.00 -8.94
C SER A 320 -2.30 -10.25 -8.42
N ASP A 321 -1.11 -10.05 -7.88
CA ASP A 321 -0.35 -11.09 -7.21
C ASP A 321 -0.26 -10.85 -5.70
N ASP A 322 -0.11 -11.95 -4.97
CA ASP A 322 0.22 -11.94 -3.55
C ASP A 322 0.96 -13.25 -3.22
N PRO A 323 2.06 -13.22 -2.45
CA PRO A 323 2.79 -14.43 -2.08
C PRO A 323 1.94 -15.50 -1.39
N THR A 324 0.86 -15.10 -0.72
CA THR A 324 -0.07 -16.04 -0.07
C THR A 324 -0.92 -16.84 -1.05
N ALA A 325 -0.93 -16.49 -2.34
CA ALA A 325 -1.65 -17.22 -3.37
C ALA A 325 -1.22 -18.70 -3.46
N ALA A 326 0.06 -19.00 -3.23
CA ALA A 326 0.58 -20.37 -3.21
C ALA A 326 0.02 -21.24 -2.07
N TRP A 327 -0.64 -20.63 -1.07
CA TRP A 327 -1.26 -21.34 0.04
C TRP A 327 -2.75 -21.68 -0.22
N MET A 328 -3.29 -21.27 -1.36
CA MET A 328 -4.67 -21.54 -1.71
C MET A 328 -4.83 -22.84 -2.51
N ASN A 329 -5.97 -23.50 -2.32
CA ASN A 329 -6.35 -24.67 -3.11
C ASN A 329 -7.81 -24.50 -3.58
N PRO A 330 -8.06 -24.39 -4.91
CA PRO A 330 -7.05 -24.37 -5.97
C PRO A 330 -6.18 -23.10 -5.93
N GLU A 331 -4.94 -23.24 -6.40
CA GLU A 331 -4.07 -22.07 -6.57
C GLU A 331 -4.71 -21.08 -7.57
N PRO A 332 -4.69 -19.78 -7.31
CA PRO A 332 -5.30 -18.78 -8.18
C PRO A 332 -4.65 -18.67 -9.56
N ALA A 333 -5.46 -18.68 -10.61
CA ALA A 333 -5.08 -18.17 -11.91
C ALA A 333 -4.94 -16.64 -11.79
N ARG A 334 -3.73 -16.11 -12.02
CA ARG A 334 -3.43 -14.71 -11.70
C ARG A 334 -2.34 -14.11 -12.57
N PHE A 335 -2.16 -12.80 -12.45
CA PHE A 335 -0.97 -12.15 -12.97
C PHE A 335 0.06 -11.96 -11.86
N VAL A 336 1.29 -12.37 -12.15
CA VAL A 336 2.47 -12.11 -11.31
C VAL A 336 3.12 -10.83 -11.82
N HIS A 337 3.29 -9.87 -10.92
CA HIS A 337 3.85 -8.57 -11.23
C HIS A 337 5.37 -8.58 -11.10
N ASP A 338 6.08 -7.94 -12.03
CA ASP A 338 7.51 -7.69 -11.89
C ASP A 338 7.75 -6.49 -10.96
N SER A 339 7.58 -6.74 -9.65
CA SER A 339 7.80 -5.76 -8.61
C SER A 339 9.28 -5.36 -8.47
N ALA A 340 10.20 -6.23 -8.89
CA ALA A 340 11.62 -5.92 -8.92
C ALA A 340 11.91 -4.82 -9.95
N ARG A 341 11.33 -4.93 -11.14
CA ARG A 341 11.47 -3.91 -12.18
C ARG A 341 10.84 -2.56 -11.78
N VAL A 342 9.70 -2.59 -11.11
CA VAL A 342 9.10 -1.36 -10.55
C VAL A 342 10.02 -0.73 -9.51
N ALA A 343 10.61 -1.54 -8.63
CA ALA A 343 11.54 -1.04 -7.62
C ALA A 343 12.80 -0.42 -8.23
N GLU A 344 13.36 -1.03 -9.29
CA GLU A 344 14.49 -0.48 -10.04
C GLU A 344 14.16 0.89 -10.64
N VAL A 345 13.05 1.00 -11.37
CA VAL A 345 12.61 2.26 -11.99
C VAL A 345 12.45 3.36 -10.95
N LEU A 346 11.79 3.06 -9.82
CA LEU A 346 11.57 4.03 -8.76
C LEU A 346 12.88 4.42 -8.06
N ALA A 347 13.76 3.48 -7.81
CA ALA A 347 15.07 3.75 -7.22
C ALA A 347 15.96 4.60 -8.14
N ASP A 348 15.94 4.32 -9.45
CA ASP A 348 16.62 5.13 -10.46
C ASP A 348 16.10 6.57 -10.45
N TRP A 349 14.76 6.75 -10.44
CA TRP A 349 14.14 8.09 -10.40
C TRP A 349 14.44 8.84 -9.09
N VAL A 350 14.50 8.14 -7.97
CA VAL A 350 14.89 8.74 -6.68
C VAL A 350 16.34 9.16 -6.69
N SER A 351 17.23 8.39 -7.32
CA SER A 351 18.66 8.67 -7.40
C SER A 351 18.98 9.77 -8.41
N ALA A 352 18.31 9.74 -9.55
CA ALA A 352 18.44 10.68 -10.67
C ALA A 352 17.04 10.98 -11.25
N PRO A 353 16.35 12.01 -10.77
CA PRO A 353 15.01 12.34 -11.26
C PRO A 353 15.00 12.53 -12.78
N PRO A 354 14.05 11.93 -13.50
CA PRO A 354 13.99 12.03 -14.94
C PRO A 354 13.71 13.47 -15.39
N VAL A 355 14.24 13.85 -16.53
CA VAL A 355 13.93 15.13 -17.16
C VAL A 355 12.48 15.06 -17.66
N ILE A 356 11.68 16.00 -17.22
CA ILE A 356 10.27 16.11 -17.61
C ILE A 356 10.20 17.01 -18.84
N ALA A 357 9.72 16.48 -19.96
CA ALA A 357 9.50 17.26 -21.18
C ALA A 357 8.34 18.25 -20.98
N GLU A 358 8.28 19.29 -21.83
CA GLU A 358 7.25 20.33 -21.70
C GLU A 358 5.81 19.80 -21.82
N ASP A 359 5.61 18.75 -22.59
CA ASP A 359 4.30 18.20 -22.95
C ASP A 359 3.95 16.88 -22.25
N HIS A 360 4.94 16.14 -21.69
CA HIS A 360 4.68 14.89 -20.99
C HIS A 360 5.73 14.50 -19.97
N ALA A 361 5.33 13.75 -18.95
CA ALA A 361 6.20 13.06 -18.00
C ALA A 361 6.33 11.57 -18.37
N PRO A 362 7.42 10.88 -17.99
CA PRO A 362 7.55 9.46 -18.21
C PRO A 362 6.40 8.66 -17.60
N PHE A 363 5.77 7.82 -18.42
CA PHE A 363 4.80 6.83 -17.98
C PHE A 363 5.30 5.45 -18.39
N ILE A 364 5.71 4.64 -17.42
CA ILE A 364 6.28 3.31 -17.64
C ILE A 364 5.27 2.25 -17.23
N GLU A 365 4.84 1.44 -18.17
CA GLU A 365 4.06 0.24 -17.90
C GLU A 365 4.97 -0.99 -17.84
N VAL A 366 5.04 -1.60 -16.66
CA VAL A 366 5.78 -2.84 -16.43
C VAL A 366 4.88 -4.02 -16.75
N ALA A 367 5.39 -4.94 -17.57
CA ALA A 367 4.65 -6.15 -17.93
C ALA A 367 4.41 -7.04 -16.72
N SER A 368 3.29 -7.74 -16.73
CA SER A 368 2.95 -8.77 -15.76
C SER A 368 2.84 -10.12 -16.46
N HIS A 369 3.21 -11.18 -15.77
CA HIS A 369 3.22 -12.53 -16.30
C HIS A 369 2.00 -13.32 -15.83
N TRP A 370 1.40 -14.10 -16.72
CA TRP A 370 0.32 -14.98 -16.34
C TRP A 370 0.84 -16.22 -15.60
N ALA A 371 0.33 -16.45 -14.40
CA ALA A 371 0.49 -17.69 -13.66
C ALA A 371 -0.74 -18.60 -13.83
N HIS A 372 -0.50 -19.79 -14.38
CA HIS A 372 -1.52 -20.81 -14.52
C HIS A 372 -1.85 -21.39 -13.15
N GLY A 373 -3.04 -21.06 -12.63
CA GLY A 373 -3.54 -21.68 -11.40
C GLY A 373 -4.68 -22.64 -11.70
N GLY A 374 -5.05 -23.45 -10.72
CA GLY A 374 -6.18 -24.36 -10.79
C GLY A 374 -7.56 -23.72 -10.66
N SER A 375 -7.65 -22.39 -10.51
CA SER A 375 -8.94 -21.69 -10.32
C SER A 375 -9.64 -21.29 -11.62
N LEU A 376 -9.01 -21.50 -12.78
CA LEU A 376 -9.59 -21.33 -14.11
C LEU A 376 -9.76 -22.69 -14.78
N GLY A 377 -10.97 -23.00 -15.21
CA GLY A 377 -11.33 -24.23 -15.93
C GLY A 377 -12.46 -23.97 -16.93
N PRO A 378 -12.96 -25.00 -17.61
CA PRO A 378 -14.11 -24.85 -18.51
C PRO A 378 -15.38 -24.45 -17.73
N PRO A 379 -16.32 -23.73 -18.37
CA PRO A 379 -17.62 -23.46 -17.77
C PRO A 379 -18.41 -24.75 -17.52
N PRO A 380 -19.32 -24.76 -16.54
CA PRO A 380 -20.20 -25.90 -16.23
C PRO A 380 -21.15 -26.25 -17.36
#